data_3817aa5d41a44f26f55bf4d20d634857
#
_entry.id   3817aa5d41a44f26f55bf4d20d634857
#
_cell.length_a   1.000
_cell.length_b   1.000
_cell.length_c   1.000
_cell.angle_alpha   90.00
_cell.angle_beta   90.00
_cell.angle_gamma   90.00
#
_symmetry.space_group_name_H-M   'P 1'
#
loop_
_entity.id
_entity.type
_entity.pdbx_description
1 polymer ?
#
loop_
_entity_poly.entity_id
_entity_poly.type
_entity_poly.pdbx_seq_one_letter_code
_entity_poly.pdbx_strand_id
1 'polypeptide(L)'
;MWSLLLLCVHVCFCSAYEEIRCPKMSMPTNGGYKCSDGSYYNSRCEFFCSPGFTLKGPKTATCQYNKAWSAAVPACVDEDLPKIKCPHVKDKWAEPGKLTARVTWDTPEGVDTADGILTDVILKGKPPKSDFPEGLHKMSYTVSDRAGNKGSCRFTARVRVRRCSPLSPPDNGYMKCDSDGDNYGATCEFTCTGGADLQGSAARVCQYGLTWSGSDTNCAPMNINVGVRRASALLDQFYEKRRLLIISAPTAANHNYRFQMTNLQHAQCGLDVRHMTVIELVGNYPAQIGRIRHRLLPPMLALQLRLLLQIPQRSFQMVLVDKQGTDMQRYPFPITAAELFATVDALPLRKDEMAMQQAAGQTCQS
;
A
#
# COMPACT_ATOMS: atom_id res chain seq x y z
N MET A 1 -43.09 112.10 -66.77
CA MET A 1 -44.22 111.19 -66.89
C MET A 1 -43.63 109.81 -67.37
N TRP A 2 -43.92 108.83 -66.65
CA TRP A 2 -43.66 107.38 -66.81
C TRP A 2 -42.34 106.91 -66.34
N SER A 3 -42.38 106.38 -65.07
CA SER A 3 -41.42 105.54 -64.38
C SER A 3 -41.48 104.21 -65.01
N LEU A 4 -40.27 103.60 -65.21
CA LEU A 4 -40.09 102.14 -65.43
C LEU A 4 -39.35 101.61 -64.26
N LEU A 5 -40.04 100.81 -63.40
CA LEU A 5 -39.53 100.03 -62.36
C LEU A 5 -38.85 98.77 -62.97
N LEU A 6 -37.55 98.68 -62.86
CA LEU A 6 -36.80 97.38 -63.06
C LEU A 6 -36.85 96.56 -61.81
N LEU A 7 -37.60 95.46 -61.77
CA LEU A 7 -37.55 94.44 -60.79
C LEU A 7 -36.35 93.51 -61.05
N CYS A 8 -35.30 93.63 -60.26
CA CYS A 8 -34.22 92.65 -60.21
C CYS A 8 -34.70 91.46 -59.40
N VAL A 9 -35.01 90.34 -60.05
CA VAL A 9 -35.24 89.04 -59.42
C VAL A 9 -33.87 88.43 -59.13
N HIS A 10 -33.45 88.46 -57.84
CA HIS A 10 -32.33 87.69 -57.37
C HIS A 10 -32.79 86.25 -57.18
N VAL A 11 -32.39 85.36 -58.11
CA VAL A 11 -32.52 83.90 -57.92
C VAL A 11 -31.37 83.45 -57.01
N CYS A 12 -31.69 83.25 -55.72
CA CYS A 12 -30.80 82.58 -54.79
C CYS A 12 -30.69 81.09 -55.20
N PHE A 13 -29.59 80.74 -55.87
CA PHE A 13 -29.19 79.33 -55.97
C PHE A 13 -28.74 78.83 -54.57
N CYS A 14 -29.67 78.29 -53.79
CA CYS A 14 -29.29 77.43 -52.66
C CYS A 14 -28.68 76.15 -53.24
N SER A 15 -27.37 76.10 -53.40
CA SER A 15 -26.67 74.86 -53.60
C SER A 15 -26.93 74.02 -52.34
N ALA A 16 -27.76 73.01 -52.44
CA ALA A 16 -27.87 71.97 -51.40
C ALA A 16 -26.49 71.30 -51.28
N TYR A 17 -25.73 71.72 -50.28
CA TYR A 17 -24.49 71.06 -49.96
C TYR A 17 -24.86 69.67 -49.46
N GLU A 18 -24.70 68.69 -50.34
CA GLU A 18 -24.95 67.28 -49.94
C GLU A 18 -23.90 66.87 -48.91
N GLU A 19 -24.34 66.85 -47.65
CA GLU A 19 -23.45 66.40 -46.57
C GLU A 19 -22.99 64.97 -46.83
N ILE A 20 -21.69 64.77 -47.04
CA ILE A 20 -21.09 63.47 -47.25
C ILE A 20 -21.05 62.73 -45.88
N ARG A 21 -21.80 61.64 -45.81
CA ARG A 21 -21.87 60.83 -44.64
C ARG A 21 -21.55 59.34 -44.97
N CYS A 22 -20.75 58.71 -44.15
CA CYS A 22 -20.51 57.26 -44.19
C CYS A 22 -21.66 56.48 -43.53
N PRO A 23 -21.89 55.21 -43.89
CA PRO A 23 -22.86 54.36 -43.22
C PRO A 23 -22.48 54.17 -41.75
N LYS A 24 -23.49 54.00 -40.90
CA LYS A 24 -23.27 53.75 -39.50
C LYS A 24 -22.44 52.45 -39.34
N MET A 25 -21.31 52.52 -38.65
CA MET A 25 -20.52 51.33 -38.33
C MET A 25 -21.20 50.42 -37.30
N SER A 26 -21.06 49.10 -37.45
CA SER A 26 -21.40 48.18 -36.42
C SER A 26 -20.41 48.29 -35.25
N MET A 27 -20.87 48.11 -34.01
CA MET A 27 -19.96 48.06 -32.86
C MET A 27 -19.19 46.74 -32.88
N PRO A 28 -17.89 46.76 -32.61
CA PRO A 28 -17.16 45.50 -32.38
C PRO A 28 -17.72 44.79 -31.15
N THR A 29 -17.91 43.47 -31.23
CA THR A 29 -18.29 42.67 -30.07
C THR A 29 -17.21 42.84 -28.99
N ASN A 30 -17.60 43.03 -27.72
CA ASN A 30 -16.72 43.30 -26.59
C ASN A 30 -15.85 44.57 -26.74
N GLY A 31 -16.37 45.58 -27.42
CA GLY A 31 -15.68 46.85 -27.60
C GLY A 31 -16.60 47.97 -28.12
N GLY A 32 -16.01 49.04 -28.56
CA GLY A 32 -16.72 50.17 -29.08
C GLY A 32 -15.83 51.04 -29.94
N TYR A 33 -16.41 52.17 -30.40
CA TYR A 33 -15.66 53.21 -31.08
C TYR A 33 -16.16 54.59 -30.66
N LYS A 34 -15.28 55.60 -30.77
CA LYS A 34 -15.59 57.00 -30.55
C LYS A 34 -15.13 57.80 -31.78
N CYS A 35 -16.02 58.56 -32.38
CA CYS A 35 -15.74 59.37 -33.58
C CYS A 35 -15.56 60.82 -33.20
N SER A 36 -14.71 61.54 -33.93
CA SER A 36 -14.50 62.99 -33.78
C SER A 36 -15.71 63.84 -34.20
N ASP A 37 -16.43 63.41 -35.26
CA ASP A 37 -17.58 64.10 -35.78
C ASP A 37 -18.61 63.14 -36.42
N GLY A 38 -19.08 62.17 -35.58
CA GLY A 38 -20.08 61.20 -36.04
C GLY A 38 -19.66 60.42 -37.27
N SER A 39 -20.56 60.43 -38.31
CA SER A 39 -20.35 59.81 -39.63
C SER A 39 -20.04 60.73 -40.73
N TYR A 40 -19.76 62.02 -40.48
CA TYR A 40 -19.47 63.01 -41.48
C TYR A 40 -18.13 62.79 -42.17
N TYR A 41 -17.99 63.33 -43.37
CA TYR A 41 -16.72 63.29 -44.11
C TYR A 41 -15.54 63.78 -43.28
N ASN A 42 -14.42 63.06 -43.36
CA ASN A 42 -13.19 63.26 -42.58
C ASN A 42 -13.31 63.00 -41.07
N SER A 43 -14.46 62.53 -40.58
CA SER A 43 -14.57 62.08 -39.20
C SER A 43 -13.69 60.85 -38.99
N ARG A 44 -12.87 60.89 -37.93
CA ARG A 44 -11.98 59.78 -37.49
C ARG A 44 -12.58 59.07 -36.28
N CYS A 45 -12.87 57.77 -36.44
CA CYS A 45 -13.33 56.92 -35.37
C CYS A 45 -12.17 56.12 -34.86
N GLU A 46 -12.02 56.05 -33.52
CA GLU A 46 -11.02 55.29 -32.81
C GLU A 46 -11.69 54.13 -32.11
N PHE A 47 -11.19 52.90 -32.37
CA PHE A 47 -11.71 51.66 -31.81
C PHE A 47 -11.02 51.31 -30.49
N PHE A 48 -11.79 50.77 -29.56
CA PHE A 48 -11.29 50.27 -28.29
C PHE A 48 -12.00 48.96 -27.90
N CYS A 49 -11.33 48.12 -27.12
CA CYS A 49 -11.91 46.92 -26.58
C CYS A 49 -12.19 47.06 -25.09
N SER A 50 -13.14 46.29 -24.58
CA SER A 50 -13.39 46.14 -23.15
C SER A 50 -12.17 45.53 -22.45
N PRO A 51 -12.02 45.73 -21.15
CA PRO A 51 -10.93 45.12 -20.38
C PRO A 51 -10.86 43.58 -20.57
N GLY A 52 -9.65 43.04 -20.75
CA GLY A 52 -9.42 41.63 -21.05
C GLY A 52 -9.48 41.27 -22.54
N PHE A 53 -9.82 42.22 -23.44
CA PHE A 53 -9.84 41.96 -24.88
C PHE A 53 -8.78 42.74 -25.62
N THR A 54 -8.13 42.09 -26.55
CA THR A 54 -7.09 42.66 -27.42
C THR A 54 -7.69 43.05 -28.79
N LEU A 55 -7.39 44.25 -29.25
CA LEU A 55 -7.89 44.75 -30.57
C LEU A 55 -7.08 44.10 -31.69
N LYS A 56 -7.78 43.38 -32.57
CA LYS A 56 -7.21 42.75 -33.77
C LYS A 56 -7.76 43.47 -35.01
N GLY A 57 -6.90 44.23 -35.65
CA GLY A 57 -7.24 45.01 -36.86
C GLY A 57 -6.85 46.45 -36.71
N PRO A 58 -7.43 47.31 -37.57
CA PRO A 58 -7.13 48.74 -37.59
C PRO A 58 -7.62 49.45 -36.33
N LYS A 59 -6.79 50.31 -35.76
CA LYS A 59 -7.12 51.11 -34.56
C LYS A 59 -8.06 52.26 -34.87
N THR A 60 -8.07 52.73 -36.12
CA THR A 60 -8.86 53.89 -36.56
C THR A 60 -9.45 53.69 -37.94
N ALA A 61 -10.59 54.29 -38.18
CA ALA A 61 -11.21 54.39 -39.50
C ALA A 61 -11.61 55.85 -39.75
N THR A 62 -11.42 56.39 -41.00
CA THR A 62 -11.77 57.69 -41.36
C THR A 62 -12.84 57.65 -42.45
N CYS A 63 -13.89 58.51 -42.37
CA CYS A 63 -14.94 58.63 -43.40
C CYS A 63 -14.37 59.31 -44.61
N GLN A 64 -14.36 58.64 -45.76
CA GLN A 64 -13.77 59.06 -46.98
C GLN A 64 -14.83 59.76 -47.87
N TYR A 65 -14.37 60.47 -48.89
CA TYR A 65 -15.24 61.21 -49.85
C TYR A 65 -16.18 60.26 -50.62
N ASN A 66 -15.81 59.06 -50.87
CA ASN A 66 -16.58 57.98 -51.50
C ASN A 66 -17.73 57.45 -50.66
N LYS A 67 -18.02 58.06 -49.50
CA LYS A 67 -19.02 57.63 -48.53
C LYS A 67 -18.71 56.28 -47.92
N ALA A 68 -17.43 55.83 -47.91
CA ALA A 68 -16.95 54.56 -47.28
C ALA A 68 -15.95 54.84 -46.16
N TRP A 69 -15.90 53.94 -45.18
CA TRP A 69 -14.87 53.99 -44.14
C TRP A 69 -13.54 53.45 -44.66
N SER A 70 -12.42 54.07 -44.26
CA SER A 70 -11.05 53.71 -44.71
C SER A 70 -10.62 52.34 -44.25
N ALA A 71 -11.28 51.78 -43.27
CA ALA A 71 -10.97 50.47 -42.69
C ALA A 71 -12.23 49.76 -42.19
N ALA A 72 -12.19 48.43 -42.17
CA ALA A 72 -13.22 47.57 -41.58
C ALA A 72 -13.20 47.63 -40.06
N VAL A 73 -14.32 47.32 -39.44
CA VAL A 73 -14.42 47.21 -37.99
C VAL A 73 -13.51 46.10 -37.47
N PRO A 74 -12.61 46.36 -36.52
CA PRO A 74 -11.72 45.36 -35.96
C PRO A 74 -12.49 44.40 -35.03
N ALA A 75 -11.83 43.26 -34.69
CA ALA A 75 -12.33 42.33 -33.69
C ALA A 75 -11.66 42.58 -32.32
N CYS A 76 -12.43 42.46 -31.26
CA CYS A 76 -11.89 42.36 -29.89
C CYS A 76 -11.84 40.89 -29.46
N VAL A 77 -10.65 40.37 -29.33
CA VAL A 77 -10.38 38.93 -29.07
C VAL A 77 -9.78 38.78 -27.69
N ASP A 78 -10.27 37.81 -26.94
CA ASP A 78 -9.65 37.42 -25.69
C ASP A 78 -8.49 36.45 -25.96
N GLU A 79 -7.28 36.90 -25.66
CA GLU A 79 -6.03 36.12 -25.78
C GLU A 79 -5.32 35.97 -24.41
N ASP A 80 -5.90 36.54 -23.37
CA ASP A 80 -5.36 36.45 -22.04
C ASP A 80 -5.53 35.02 -21.50
N LEU A 81 -4.51 34.53 -20.80
CA LEU A 81 -4.59 33.23 -20.18
C LEU A 81 -5.18 33.35 -18.77
N PRO A 82 -6.20 32.60 -18.42
CA PRO A 82 -6.75 32.62 -17.08
C PRO A 82 -5.71 32.22 -16.05
N LYS A 83 -5.70 32.92 -14.93
CA LYS A 83 -4.76 32.68 -13.81
C LYS A 83 -5.43 31.82 -12.77
N ILE A 84 -4.75 30.74 -12.35
CA ILE A 84 -5.19 29.85 -11.28
C ILE A 84 -4.08 29.66 -10.25
N LYS A 85 -4.43 29.77 -8.97
CA LYS A 85 -3.50 29.59 -7.86
C LYS A 85 -3.77 28.23 -7.21
N CYS A 86 -2.80 27.31 -7.28
CA CYS A 86 -2.93 26.02 -6.67
C CYS A 86 -3.00 26.08 -5.13
N PRO A 87 -3.72 25.15 -4.51
CA PRO A 87 -3.76 25.00 -3.08
C PRO A 87 -2.40 24.60 -2.53
N HIS A 88 -2.09 25.06 -1.32
CA HIS A 88 -0.93 24.60 -0.56
C HIS A 88 -1.35 23.46 0.35
N VAL A 89 -0.79 22.28 0.11
CA VAL A 89 -1.07 21.07 0.90
C VAL A 89 0.10 20.78 1.81
N LYS A 90 -0.13 20.79 3.13
CA LYS A 90 0.88 20.43 4.12
C LYS A 90 1.14 18.92 4.09
N ASP A 91 2.37 18.51 4.42
CA ASP A 91 2.73 17.11 4.61
C ASP A 91 1.78 16.45 5.61
N LYS A 92 1.35 15.24 5.30
CA LYS A 92 0.48 14.42 6.15
C LYS A 92 1.21 13.17 6.60
N TRP A 93 0.93 12.75 7.82
CA TRP A 93 1.37 11.47 8.36
C TRP A 93 0.27 10.44 8.17
N ALA A 94 0.68 9.22 7.81
CA ALA A 94 -0.23 8.08 7.71
C ALA A 94 -0.93 7.82 9.07
N GLU A 95 -2.14 7.33 9.00
CA GLU A 95 -2.92 6.96 10.17
C GLU A 95 -2.31 5.71 10.85
N PRO A 96 -2.53 5.52 12.17
CA PRO A 96 -2.04 4.33 12.87
C PRO A 96 -2.52 3.04 12.20
N GLY A 97 -1.62 2.08 12.01
CA GLY A 97 -1.91 0.80 11.36
C GLY A 97 -2.14 0.88 9.86
N LYS A 98 -1.96 2.05 9.24
CA LYS A 98 -2.12 2.27 7.80
C LYS A 98 -0.87 2.85 7.16
N LEU A 99 -0.77 2.67 5.85
CA LEU A 99 0.26 3.28 5.00
C LEU A 99 -0.29 4.47 4.20
N THR A 100 -1.49 4.91 4.53
CA THR A 100 -2.23 5.97 3.83
C THR A 100 -2.61 7.08 4.78
N ALA A 101 -2.80 8.29 4.23
CA ALA A 101 -3.39 9.41 4.94
C ALA A 101 -4.48 10.06 4.11
N ARG A 102 -5.54 10.49 4.75
CA ARG A 102 -6.58 11.30 4.10
C ARG A 102 -6.07 12.71 3.89
N VAL A 103 -5.95 13.13 2.62
CA VAL A 103 -5.48 14.47 2.25
C VAL A 103 -6.66 15.30 1.75
N THR A 104 -6.73 16.54 2.25
CA THR A 104 -7.82 17.46 1.92
C THR A 104 -7.25 18.81 1.50
N TRP A 105 -7.90 19.45 0.56
CA TRP A 105 -7.68 20.84 0.17
C TRP A 105 -8.96 21.39 -0.45
N ASP A 106 -9.06 22.71 -0.54
CA ASP A 106 -10.17 23.37 -1.22
C ASP A 106 -9.87 23.49 -2.71
N THR A 107 -10.88 23.28 -3.54
CA THR A 107 -10.77 23.41 -4.99
C THR A 107 -10.50 24.89 -5.30
N PRO A 108 -9.43 25.20 -6.04
CA PRO A 108 -9.11 26.57 -6.39
C PRO A 108 -10.06 27.09 -7.47
N GLU A 109 -10.17 28.40 -7.55
CA GLU A 109 -10.87 29.11 -8.62
C GLU A 109 -9.86 29.75 -9.57
N GLY A 110 -10.22 29.84 -10.85
CA GLY A 110 -9.50 30.62 -11.84
C GLY A 110 -9.99 32.07 -11.85
N VAL A 111 -9.14 32.98 -12.32
CA VAL A 111 -9.51 34.39 -12.55
C VAL A 111 -9.03 34.78 -13.93
N ASP A 112 -9.95 35.35 -14.71
CA ASP A 112 -9.68 35.89 -15.99
C ASP A 112 -10.16 37.36 -16.07
N THR A 113 -9.50 38.17 -16.90
CA THR A 113 -9.83 39.63 -17.01
C THR A 113 -11.10 39.86 -17.78
N ALA A 114 -11.39 39.02 -18.78
CA ALA A 114 -12.59 39.14 -19.62
C ALA A 114 -13.79 38.44 -19.00
N ASP A 115 -13.57 37.23 -18.41
CA ASP A 115 -14.63 36.34 -17.93
C ASP A 115 -14.85 36.39 -16.41
N GLY A 116 -13.93 36.99 -15.67
CA GLY A 116 -14.03 37.10 -14.22
C GLY A 116 -13.62 35.81 -13.48
N ILE A 117 -14.42 35.37 -12.50
CA ILE A 117 -14.16 34.18 -11.73
C ILE A 117 -14.60 32.92 -12.49
N LEU A 118 -13.70 31.97 -12.64
CA LEU A 118 -13.90 30.71 -13.32
C LEU A 118 -13.90 29.57 -12.29
N THR A 119 -15.05 28.93 -12.09
CA THR A 119 -15.24 27.84 -11.10
C THR A 119 -15.14 26.45 -11.72
N ASP A 120 -15.23 26.37 -13.05
CA ASP A 120 -15.11 25.08 -13.75
C ASP A 120 -13.64 24.73 -13.97
N VAL A 121 -13.07 24.02 -12.99
CA VAL A 121 -11.66 23.62 -12.96
C VAL A 121 -11.54 22.11 -13.07
N ILE A 122 -10.60 21.66 -13.88
CA ILE A 122 -10.35 20.23 -14.13
C ILE A 122 -9.11 19.80 -13.32
N LEU A 123 -9.31 18.82 -12.42
CA LEU A 123 -8.22 18.19 -11.66
C LEU A 123 -7.63 17.04 -12.45
N LYS A 124 -6.31 17.03 -12.60
CA LYS A 124 -5.54 15.87 -13.01
C LYS A 124 -4.80 15.30 -11.80
N GLY A 125 -5.18 14.09 -11.38
CA GLY A 125 -4.64 13.40 -10.21
C GLY A 125 -5.75 12.91 -9.28
N LYS A 126 -5.38 12.53 -8.06
CA LYS A 126 -6.31 12.00 -7.07
C LYS A 126 -7.13 13.12 -6.44
N PRO A 127 -8.45 12.96 -6.25
CA PRO A 127 -9.30 14.02 -5.72
C PRO A 127 -9.04 14.30 -4.22
N PRO A 128 -9.40 15.49 -3.71
CA PRO A 128 -9.36 15.81 -2.30
C PRO A 128 -10.28 14.88 -1.50
N LYS A 129 -10.00 14.72 -0.21
CA LYS A 129 -10.72 13.83 0.73
C LYS A 129 -10.57 12.33 0.43
N SER A 130 -9.65 11.94 -0.45
CA SER A 130 -9.28 10.54 -0.67
C SER A 130 -8.04 10.13 0.14
N ASP A 131 -7.82 8.83 0.24
CA ASP A 131 -6.67 8.27 0.94
C ASP A 131 -5.48 8.18 -0.03
N PHE A 132 -4.39 8.84 0.31
CA PHE A 132 -3.15 8.85 -0.45
C PHE A 132 -2.14 7.90 0.19
N PRO A 133 -1.49 7.02 -0.57
CA PRO A 133 -0.43 6.16 -0.05
C PRO A 133 0.83 6.98 0.29
N GLU A 134 1.77 6.35 0.96
CA GLU A 134 3.08 6.94 1.24
C GLU A 134 3.75 7.42 -0.05
N GLY A 135 4.36 8.60 0.01
CA GLY A 135 5.11 9.17 -1.12
C GLY A 135 4.71 10.60 -1.47
N LEU A 136 5.22 11.05 -2.62
CA LEU A 136 4.98 12.37 -3.19
C LEU A 136 4.02 12.26 -4.37
N HIS A 137 2.85 12.87 -4.25
CA HIS A 137 1.80 12.87 -5.26
C HIS A 137 1.75 14.21 -5.98
N LYS A 138 1.89 14.18 -7.29
CA LYS A 138 1.83 15.37 -8.16
C LYS A 138 0.44 15.51 -8.75
N MET A 139 -0.12 16.70 -8.64
CA MET A 139 -1.46 17.03 -9.14
C MET A 139 -1.43 18.36 -9.87
N SER A 140 -2.40 18.59 -10.73
CA SER A 140 -2.55 19.87 -11.42
C SER A 140 -4.02 20.21 -11.61
N TYR A 141 -4.32 21.50 -11.53
CA TYR A 141 -5.58 22.05 -11.95
C TYR A 141 -5.41 22.77 -13.29
N THR A 142 -6.40 22.66 -14.14
CA THR A 142 -6.51 23.38 -15.40
C THR A 142 -7.87 24.07 -15.45
N VAL A 143 -7.87 25.32 -15.87
CA VAL A 143 -9.08 26.11 -16.08
C VAL A 143 -9.08 26.64 -17.53
N SER A 144 -10.25 26.75 -18.15
CA SER A 144 -10.41 27.32 -19.48
C SER A 144 -11.41 28.49 -19.40
N ASP A 145 -11.10 29.57 -20.10
CA ASP A 145 -12.03 30.67 -20.32
C ASP A 145 -13.02 30.34 -21.44
N ARG A 146 -13.93 31.28 -21.75
CA ARG A 146 -14.91 31.16 -22.85
C ARG A 146 -14.29 31.23 -24.23
N ALA A 147 -13.14 31.88 -24.36
CA ALA A 147 -12.38 31.95 -25.61
C ALA A 147 -11.60 30.70 -25.92
N GLY A 148 -11.42 29.79 -24.92
CA GLY A 148 -10.69 28.55 -25.04
C GLY A 148 -9.22 28.63 -24.59
N ASN A 149 -8.78 29.78 -24.04
CA ASN A 149 -7.45 29.91 -23.47
C ASN A 149 -7.39 29.11 -22.16
N LYS A 150 -6.21 28.56 -21.84
CA LYS A 150 -6.04 27.63 -20.70
C LYS A 150 -4.97 28.13 -19.75
N GLY A 151 -5.35 28.19 -18.46
CA GLY A 151 -4.46 28.37 -17.36
C GLY A 151 -4.27 27.06 -16.58
N SER A 152 -3.09 26.83 -16.03
CA SER A 152 -2.86 25.66 -15.21
C SER A 152 -1.91 25.94 -14.06
N CYS A 153 -2.08 25.21 -12.97
CA CYS A 153 -1.14 25.21 -11.86
C CYS A 153 -0.81 23.79 -11.42
N ARG A 154 0.34 23.59 -10.79
CA ARG A 154 0.81 22.29 -10.29
C ARG A 154 1.10 22.39 -8.81
N PHE A 155 0.76 21.34 -8.07
CA PHE A 155 1.04 21.23 -6.65
C PHE A 155 1.31 19.79 -6.27
N THR A 156 1.77 19.58 -5.05
CA THR A 156 2.12 18.26 -4.54
C THR A 156 1.49 18.04 -3.18
N ALA A 157 1.11 16.79 -2.91
CA ALA A 157 0.78 16.30 -1.58
C ALA A 157 1.79 15.22 -1.19
N ARG A 158 2.35 15.32 0.01
CA ARG A 158 3.29 14.34 0.54
C ARG A 158 2.67 13.62 1.73
N VAL A 159 2.68 12.28 1.66
CA VAL A 159 2.31 11.41 2.78
C VAL A 159 3.57 10.71 3.28
N ARG A 160 3.78 10.75 4.59
CA ARG A 160 4.90 10.11 5.28
C ARG A 160 4.37 9.05 6.23
N VAL A 161 5.12 7.96 6.39
CA VAL A 161 4.84 6.91 7.35
C VAL A 161 5.89 6.97 8.47
N ARG A 162 5.45 6.91 9.70
CA ARG A 162 6.34 6.74 10.86
C ARG A 162 6.64 5.26 11.00
N ARG A 163 7.90 4.90 11.27
CA ARG A 163 8.34 3.51 11.34
C ARG A 163 9.16 3.25 12.58
N CYS A 164 8.89 2.12 13.24
CA CYS A 164 9.76 1.55 14.26
C CYS A 164 10.96 0.86 13.60
N SER A 165 11.94 0.47 14.39
CA SER A 165 13.00 -0.43 13.94
C SER A 165 12.40 -1.77 13.54
N PRO A 166 12.81 -2.38 12.42
CA PRO A 166 12.30 -3.70 12.02
C PRO A 166 12.52 -4.75 13.10
N LEU A 167 11.51 -5.61 13.32
CA LEU A 167 11.62 -6.77 14.18
C LEU A 167 12.09 -7.97 13.36
N SER A 168 12.77 -8.90 14.05
CA SER A 168 13.15 -10.21 13.50
C SER A 168 12.32 -11.31 14.14
N PRO A 169 11.98 -12.39 13.41
CA PRO A 169 11.36 -13.55 14.00
C PRO A 169 12.31 -14.18 15.04
N PRO A 170 11.79 -14.73 16.15
CA PRO A 170 12.61 -15.42 17.13
C PRO A 170 13.13 -16.75 16.58
N ASP A 171 14.26 -17.22 17.10
CA ASP A 171 14.76 -18.56 16.79
C ASP A 171 13.69 -19.61 17.15
N ASN A 172 13.49 -20.61 16.29
CA ASN A 172 12.43 -21.61 16.43
C ASN A 172 11.00 -21.03 16.53
N GLY A 173 10.77 -19.91 15.88
CA GLY A 173 9.47 -19.26 15.80
C GLY A 173 9.24 -18.56 14.48
N TYR A 174 8.11 -17.95 14.35
CA TYR A 174 7.77 -17.07 13.23
C TYR A 174 7.05 -15.83 13.74
N MET A 175 7.08 -14.81 12.93
CA MET A 175 6.44 -13.52 13.19
C MET A 175 5.47 -13.22 12.05
N LYS A 176 4.29 -12.77 12.40
CA LYS A 176 3.29 -12.28 11.45
C LYS A 176 2.90 -10.87 11.85
N CYS A 177 3.07 -9.94 10.93
CA CYS A 177 2.69 -8.56 11.15
C CYS A 177 1.52 -8.18 10.25
N ASP A 178 0.72 -7.23 10.69
CA ASP A 178 -0.19 -6.50 9.85
C ASP A 178 0.54 -5.40 9.09
N SER A 179 -0.06 -4.88 8.01
CA SER A 179 0.51 -3.80 7.19
C SER A 179 1.95 -4.13 6.73
N ASP A 180 2.88 -3.13 6.71
CA ASP A 180 4.30 -3.32 6.38
C ASP A 180 5.13 -3.93 7.52
N GLY A 181 4.55 -4.07 8.70
CA GLY A 181 5.18 -4.70 9.85
C GLY A 181 6.04 -3.79 10.73
N ASP A 182 6.35 -2.57 10.29
CA ASP A 182 7.14 -1.61 11.07
C ASP A 182 6.52 -0.22 11.19
N ASN A 183 5.41 0.04 10.50
CA ASN A 183 4.73 1.33 10.54
C ASN A 183 4.05 1.58 11.89
N TYR A 184 3.92 2.85 12.26
CA TYR A 184 3.20 3.25 13.47
C TYR A 184 1.81 2.63 13.54
N GLY A 185 1.51 1.96 14.65
CA GLY A 185 0.28 1.22 14.88
C GLY A 185 0.27 -0.19 14.27
N ALA A 186 1.31 -0.63 13.59
CA ALA A 186 1.44 -2.02 13.15
C ALA A 186 1.59 -2.95 14.36
N THR A 187 0.94 -4.11 14.28
CA THR A 187 1.01 -5.17 15.28
C THR A 187 1.72 -6.38 14.70
N CYS A 188 2.75 -6.86 15.40
CA CYS A 188 3.43 -8.09 15.07
C CYS A 188 3.13 -9.15 16.12
N GLU A 189 2.63 -10.31 15.71
CA GLU A 189 2.33 -11.46 16.53
C GLU A 189 3.44 -12.51 16.38
N PHE A 190 3.85 -13.12 17.48
CA PHE A 190 4.90 -14.11 17.53
C PHE A 190 4.35 -15.47 17.94
N THR A 191 4.80 -16.51 17.26
CA THR A 191 4.42 -17.87 17.55
C THR A 191 5.66 -18.77 17.53
N CYS A 192 5.83 -19.59 18.58
CA CYS A 192 6.91 -20.55 18.65
C CYS A 192 6.53 -21.86 17.97
N THR A 193 7.50 -22.51 17.32
CA THR A 193 7.32 -23.77 16.63
C THR A 193 7.77 -24.96 17.49
N GLY A 194 7.31 -26.16 17.15
CA GLY A 194 7.74 -27.40 17.77
C GLY A 194 7.44 -27.54 19.26
N GLY A 195 6.48 -26.74 19.77
CA GLY A 195 6.14 -26.75 21.19
C GLY A 195 7.16 -26.03 22.07
N ALA A 196 8.00 -25.17 21.48
CA ALA A 196 8.82 -24.24 22.26
C ALA A 196 7.93 -23.27 23.04
N ASP A 197 8.36 -22.90 24.23
CA ASP A 197 7.62 -21.99 25.11
C ASP A 197 7.95 -20.55 24.75
N LEU A 198 6.94 -19.74 24.47
CA LEU A 198 7.11 -18.31 24.16
C LEU A 198 7.44 -17.56 25.46
N GLN A 199 8.55 -16.84 25.44
CA GLN A 199 8.99 -15.93 26.49
C GLN A 199 8.97 -14.50 25.96
N GLY A 200 8.49 -13.56 26.77
CA GLY A 200 8.30 -12.18 26.35
C GLY A 200 6.87 -11.95 25.85
N SER A 201 6.70 -10.96 24.97
CA SER A 201 5.37 -10.56 24.50
C SER A 201 4.94 -11.34 23.27
N ALA A 202 3.76 -11.95 23.32
CA ALA A 202 3.18 -12.67 22.17
C ALA A 202 2.77 -11.75 21.02
N ALA A 203 2.53 -10.48 21.32
CA ALA A 203 2.28 -9.45 20.32
C ALA A 203 2.95 -8.14 20.72
N ARG A 204 3.45 -7.40 19.75
CA ARG A 204 4.07 -6.09 19.93
C ARG A 204 3.51 -5.10 18.94
N VAL A 205 3.28 -3.87 19.39
CA VAL A 205 2.71 -2.78 18.59
C VAL A 205 3.74 -1.67 18.45
N CYS A 206 3.92 -1.16 17.23
CA CYS A 206 4.74 0.02 16.99
C CYS A 206 4.04 1.26 17.53
N GLN A 207 4.59 1.86 18.58
CA GLN A 207 4.00 3.00 19.29
C GLN A 207 4.35 4.34 18.63
N TYR A 208 3.65 5.40 19.01
CA TYR A 208 3.88 6.75 18.52
C TYR A 208 5.32 7.25 18.70
N GLY A 209 5.99 6.85 19.80
CA GLY A 209 7.38 7.18 20.10
C GLY A 209 8.41 6.38 19.26
N LEU A 210 7.96 5.61 18.27
CA LEU A 210 8.79 4.75 17.40
C LEU A 210 9.53 3.66 18.18
N THR A 211 8.92 3.20 19.27
CA THR A 211 9.36 2.07 20.08
C THR A 211 8.31 0.98 20.06
N TRP A 212 8.74 -0.26 20.20
CA TRP A 212 7.83 -1.38 20.30
C TRP A 212 7.27 -1.53 21.72
N SER A 213 5.98 -1.86 21.81
CA SER A 213 5.36 -2.23 23.09
C SER A 213 5.90 -3.59 23.58
N GLY A 214 5.76 -3.83 24.88
CA GLY A 214 6.12 -5.11 25.49
C GLY A 214 7.63 -5.35 25.57
N SER A 215 8.00 -6.62 25.70
CA SER A 215 9.38 -7.11 25.79
C SER A 215 9.77 -7.94 24.58
N ASP A 216 11.07 -8.10 24.35
CA ASP A 216 11.58 -8.95 23.28
C ASP A 216 11.10 -10.39 23.42
N THR A 217 10.77 -10.97 22.27
CA THR A 217 10.18 -12.30 22.18
C THR A 217 11.24 -13.33 21.83
N ASN A 218 11.24 -14.43 22.57
CA ASN A 218 12.16 -15.54 22.42
C ASN A 218 11.39 -16.85 22.55
N CYS A 219 11.81 -17.89 21.83
CA CYS A 219 11.24 -19.24 21.90
C CYS A 219 12.18 -20.17 22.65
N ALA A 220 11.87 -20.41 23.91
CA ALA A 220 12.66 -21.35 24.76
C ALA A 220 12.35 -22.80 24.40
N PRO A 221 13.34 -23.70 24.50
CA PRO A 221 13.10 -25.12 24.29
C PRO A 221 12.02 -25.65 25.23
N MET A 222 11.12 -26.50 24.71
CA MET A 222 10.06 -27.14 25.46
C MET A 222 10.63 -27.86 26.73
N ASN A 223 10.09 -27.50 27.87
CA ASN A 223 10.46 -28.16 29.13
C ASN A 223 9.60 -29.43 29.33
N ILE A 224 10.25 -30.62 29.22
CA ILE A 224 9.59 -31.91 29.36
C ILE A 224 9.66 -32.33 30.82
N ASN A 225 8.54 -32.48 31.49
CA ASN A 225 8.50 -33.01 32.86
C ASN A 225 8.53 -34.55 32.85
N VAL A 226 9.68 -35.13 33.15
CA VAL A 226 9.86 -36.59 33.25
C VAL A 226 9.46 -37.16 34.62
N GLY A 227 9.15 -36.31 35.62
CA GLY A 227 8.73 -36.70 36.95
C GLY A 227 7.24 -37.05 37.09
N VAL A 228 6.51 -37.09 35.99
CA VAL A 228 5.08 -37.46 35.99
C VAL A 228 4.88 -38.92 36.37
N ARG A 229 3.77 -39.25 37.00
CA ARG A 229 3.48 -40.60 37.49
C ARG A 229 2.84 -41.52 36.47
N ARG A 230 2.26 -40.99 35.39
CA ARG A 230 1.52 -41.77 34.39
C ARG A 230 2.10 -41.53 32.99
N ALA A 231 2.16 -42.58 32.18
CA ALA A 231 2.62 -42.52 30.80
C ALA A 231 1.74 -41.60 29.95
N SER A 232 0.41 -41.60 30.16
CA SER A 232 -0.49 -40.67 29.48
C SER A 232 -0.11 -39.20 29.76
N ALA A 233 0.13 -38.84 31.01
CA ALA A 233 0.52 -37.49 31.40
C ALA A 233 1.90 -37.08 30.82
N LEU A 234 2.77 -38.03 30.49
CA LEU A 234 3.99 -37.72 29.72
C LEU A 234 3.66 -37.45 28.25
N LEU A 235 2.83 -38.29 27.63
CA LEU A 235 2.46 -38.12 26.22
C LEU A 235 1.63 -36.88 25.99
N ASP A 236 0.74 -36.50 26.92
CA ASP A 236 -0.08 -35.28 26.86
C ASP A 236 0.75 -33.98 26.72
N GLN A 237 2.01 -34.00 27.25
CA GLN A 237 2.89 -32.83 27.07
C GLN A 237 3.27 -32.57 25.62
N PHE A 238 3.22 -33.59 24.76
CA PHE A 238 3.57 -33.53 23.35
C PHE A 238 2.34 -33.31 22.43
N TYR A 239 1.13 -33.42 22.96
CA TYR A 239 -0.11 -33.28 22.22
C TYR A 239 -0.14 -31.94 21.51
N GLU A 240 -0.51 -31.93 20.23
CA GLU A 240 -0.51 -30.81 19.29
C GLU A 240 0.85 -30.11 19.08
N LYS A 241 1.88 -30.46 19.87
CA LYS A 241 3.18 -29.80 19.85
C LYS A 241 4.21 -30.56 19.02
N ARG A 242 4.44 -31.85 19.36
CA ARG A 242 5.50 -32.64 18.74
C ARG A 242 5.05 -34.08 18.44
N ARG A 243 5.61 -34.60 17.35
CA ARG A 243 5.54 -36.03 17.01
C ARG A 243 6.53 -36.80 17.84
N LEU A 244 6.24 -38.06 18.13
CA LEU A 244 7.12 -38.92 18.90
C LEU A 244 7.60 -40.09 18.05
N LEU A 245 8.89 -40.37 18.11
CA LEU A 245 9.47 -41.62 17.63
C LEU A 245 9.95 -42.43 18.86
N ILE A 246 9.18 -43.45 19.22
CA ILE A 246 9.52 -44.31 20.33
C ILE A 246 10.32 -45.52 19.81
N ILE A 247 11.56 -45.68 20.28
CA ILE A 247 12.48 -46.72 19.85
C ILE A 247 12.68 -47.68 21.04
N SER A 248 12.29 -48.93 20.86
CA SER A 248 12.38 -49.96 21.88
C SER A 248 13.33 -51.08 21.47
N ALA A 249 14.19 -51.50 22.38
CA ALA A 249 15.10 -52.62 22.19
C ALA A 249 15.30 -53.45 23.48
N PRO A 250 15.55 -54.75 23.35
CA PRO A 250 15.78 -55.60 24.53
C PRO A 250 17.09 -55.30 25.26
N THR A 251 18.10 -54.78 24.56
CA THR A 251 19.40 -54.39 25.15
C THR A 251 20.02 -53.24 24.37
N ALA A 252 20.91 -52.48 24.97
CA ALA A 252 21.70 -51.43 24.27
C ALA A 252 22.68 -52.01 23.23
N ALA A 253 23.03 -53.30 23.34
CA ALA A 253 23.87 -54.02 22.38
C ALA A 253 23.10 -54.51 21.15
N ASN A 254 21.76 -54.36 21.09
CA ASN A 254 20.95 -54.78 19.97
C ASN A 254 21.41 -54.07 18.68
N HIS A 255 21.69 -54.83 17.62
CA HIS A 255 22.23 -54.30 16.36
C HIS A 255 21.29 -53.28 15.71
N ASN A 256 20.00 -53.55 15.64
CA ASN A 256 18.99 -52.68 15.06
C ASN A 256 18.88 -51.35 15.81
N TYR A 257 18.94 -51.39 17.13
CA TYR A 257 18.93 -50.22 17.99
C TYR A 257 20.16 -49.32 17.71
N ARG A 258 21.36 -49.91 17.72
CA ARG A 258 22.61 -49.16 17.49
C ARG A 258 22.62 -48.52 16.12
N PHE A 259 22.25 -49.28 15.11
CA PHE A 259 22.17 -48.79 13.73
C PHE A 259 21.16 -47.59 13.61
N GLN A 260 19.96 -47.74 14.18
CA GLN A 260 18.96 -46.70 14.18
C GLN A 260 19.42 -45.44 14.89
N MET A 261 20.02 -45.56 16.06
CA MET A 261 20.48 -44.40 16.81
C MET A 261 21.62 -43.67 16.11
N THR A 262 22.52 -44.36 15.43
CA THR A 262 23.56 -43.73 14.62
C THR A 262 22.98 -42.95 13.47
N ASN A 263 21.99 -43.51 12.77
CA ASN A 263 21.33 -42.82 11.67
C ASN A 263 20.60 -41.53 12.13
N LEU A 264 19.92 -41.56 13.27
CA LEU A 264 19.20 -40.40 13.80
C LEU A 264 20.11 -39.33 14.37
N GLN A 265 21.29 -39.69 14.86
CA GLN A 265 22.27 -38.75 15.40
C GLN A 265 22.72 -37.74 14.33
N HIS A 266 22.88 -38.18 13.08
CA HIS A 266 23.24 -37.31 11.94
C HIS A 266 22.04 -36.58 11.33
N ALA A 267 20.83 -36.92 11.75
CA ALA A 267 19.60 -36.37 11.20
C ALA A 267 18.85 -35.39 12.15
N GLN A 268 19.53 -34.90 13.18
CA GLN A 268 18.90 -34.11 14.26
C GLN A 268 18.16 -32.89 13.74
N CYS A 269 18.78 -32.13 12.83
CA CYS A 269 18.10 -30.97 12.21
C CYS A 269 16.80 -31.37 11.51
N GLY A 270 16.82 -32.47 10.73
CA GLY A 270 15.61 -32.98 10.05
C GLY A 270 14.51 -33.42 11.02
N LEU A 271 14.86 -33.95 12.18
CA LEU A 271 13.92 -34.27 13.26
C LEU A 271 13.31 -33.00 13.85
N ASP A 272 14.14 -31.99 14.14
CA ASP A 272 13.69 -30.74 14.75
C ASP A 272 12.76 -29.95 13.83
N VAL A 273 13.07 -29.84 12.55
CA VAL A 273 12.20 -29.20 11.55
C VAL A 273 10.85 -29.89 11.44
N ARG A 274 10.80 -31.23 11.65
CA ARG A 274 9.54 -31.99 11.65
C ARG A 274 8.88 -32.08 13.02
N HIS A 275 9.37 -31.31 13.98
CA HIS A 275 8.91 -31.30 15.38
C HIS A 275 8.86 -32.70 15.99
N MET A 276 9.90 -33.49 15.78
CA MET A 276 9.99 -34.83 16.30
C MET A 276 10.79 -34.89 17.61
N THR A 277 10.40 -35.78 18.49
CA THR A 277 11.13 -36.12 19.72
C THR A 277 11.32 -37.60 19.77
N VAL A 278 12.57 -38.03 20.00
CA VAL A 278 12.90 -39.45 20.14
C VAL A 278 12.79 -39.82 21.61
N ILE A 279 12.10 -40.96 21.89
CA ILE A 279 12.03 -41.64 23.20
C ILE A 279 12.67 -43.01 23.05
N GLU A 280 13.68 -43.26 23.83
CA GLU A 280 14.38 -44.52 23.85
C GLU A 280 13.91 -45.39 25.05
N LEU A 281 13.58 -46.64 24.78
CA LEU A 281 13.18 -47.64 25.80
C LEU A 281 14.04 -48.88 25.65
N VAL A 282 15.08 -48.98 26.45
CA VAL A 282 16.11 -50.03 26.32
C VAL A 282 16.15 -50.92 27.58
N GLY A 283 16.29 -52.21 27.37
CA GLY A 283 16.31 -53.19 28.44
C GLY A 283 14.93 -53.71 28.83
N ASN A 284 14.90 -54.61 29.77
CA ASN A 284 13.69 -55.23 30.33
C ASN A 284 13.51 -54.85 31.79
N TYR A 285 12.26 -54.75 32.22
CA TYR A 285 11.99 -54.48 33.64
C TYR A 285 12.57 -55.59 34.53
N PRO A 286 13.16 -55.26 35.69
CA PRO A 286 13.25 -53.92 36.31
C PRO A 286 14.45 -53.06 35.86
N ALA A 287 15.39 -53.60 35.08
CA ALA A 287 16.62 -52.92 34.67
C ALA A 287 16.49 -52.11 33.39
N GLN A 288 15.27 -51.76 32.96
CA GLN A 288 15.04 -50.96 31.76
C GLN A 288 15.41 -49.48 31.96
N ILE A 289 15.89 -48.90 30.90
CA ILE A 289 16.25 -47.47 30.84
C ILE A 289 15.36 -46.81 29.81
N GLY A 290 14.63 -45.79 30.22
CA GLY A 290 13.97 -44.87 29.33
C GLY A 290 14.74 -43.55 29.20
N ARG A 291 14.79 -42.96 28.02
CA ARG A 291 15.46 -41.69 27.80
C ARG A 291 14.63 -40.79 26.83
N ILE A 292 14.56 -39.53 27.17
CA ILE A 292 14.04 -38.49 26.26
C ILE A 292 15.08 -37.38 26.19
N ARG A 293 15.66 -37.13 25.00
CA ARG A 293 16.82 -36.25 24.86
C ARG A 293 17.92 -36.65 25.85
N HIS A 294 18.26 -35.78 26.80
CA HIS A 294 19.30 -36.04 27.84
C HIS A 294 18.72 -36.46 29.21
N ARG A 295 17.38 -36.60 29.31
CA ARG A 295 16.70 -36.89 30.57
C ARG A 295 16.34 -38.38 30.66
N LEU A 296 16.64 -39.00 31.82
CA LEU A 296 16.24 -40.37 32.10
C LEU A 296 14.79 -40.42 32.59
N LEU A 297 14.05 -41.38 32.10
CA LEU A 297 12.71 -41.69 32.57
C LEU A 297 12.77 -42.64 33.76
N PRO A 298 11.92 -42.47 34.79
CA PRO A 298 11.75 -43.49 35.84
C PRO A 298 11.40 -44.84 35.20
N PRO A 299 11.98 -45.97 35.72
CA PRO A 299 11.75 -47.33 35.17
C PRO A 299 10.27 -47.70 35.06
N MET A 300 9.48 -47.33 36.05
CA MET A 300 8.02 -47.56 36.01
C MET A 300 7.33 -46.79 34.91
N LEU A 301 7.75 -45.55 34.61
CA LEU A 301 7.21 -44.76 33.55
C LEU A 301 7.55 -45.32 32.15
N ALA A 302 8.78 -45.82 32.00
CA ALA A 302 9.21 -46.53 30.80
C ALA A 302 8.42 -47.85 30.59
N LEU A 303 8.14 -48.59 31.65
CA LEU A 303 7.27 -49.77 31.59
C LEU A 303 5.81 -49.40 31.18
N GLN A 304 5.24 -48.35 31.80
CA GLN A 304 3.90 -47.88 31.48
C GLN A 304 3.78 -47.41 30.00
N LEU A 305 4.82 -46.76 29.48
CA LEU A 305 4.83 -46.37 28.04
C LEU A 305 4.79 -47.61 27.14
N ARG A 306 5.58 -48.64 27.43
CA ARG A 306 5.54 -49.89 26.66
C ARG A 306 4.18 -50.56 26.71
N LEU A 307 3.58 -50.62 27.88
CA LEU A 307 2.25 -51.23 28.07
C LEU A 307 1.16 -50.41 27.34
N LEU A 308 1.18 -49.08 27.48
CA LEU A 308 0.22 -48.21 26.88
C LEU A 308 0.27 -48.25 25.33
N LEU A 309 1.48 -48.30 24.78
CA LEU A 309 1.69 -48.36 23.32
C LEU A 309 1.84 -49.80 22.80
N GLN A 310 1.63 -50.83 23.64
CA GLN A 310 1.72 -52.25 23.27
C GLN A 310 3.04 -52.63 22.59
N ILE A 311 4.17 -52.12 23.12
CA ILE A 311 5.50 -52.31 22.54
C ILE A 311 6.13 -53.56 23.20
N PRO A 312 6.60 -54.55 22.40
CA PRO A 312 7.21 -55.77 22.95
C PRO A 312 8.54 -55.48 23.65
N GLN A 313 8.82 -56.20 24.76
CA GLN A 313 10.08 -56.01 25.50
C GLN A 313 11.24 -56.80 24.91
N ARG A 314 10.98 -57.89 24.20
CA ARG A 314 11.98 -58.85 23.75
C ARG A 314 12.49 -58.66 22.31
N SER A 315 11.91 -57.73 21.59
CA SER A 315 12.26 -57.43 20.19
C SER A 315 12.48 -55.94 19.98
N PHE A 316 13.22 -55.62 18.93
CA PHE A 316 13.32 -54.26 18.45
C PHE A 316 11.99 -53.85 17.81
N GLN A 317 11.53 -52.62 18.14
CA GLN A 317 10.37 -52.00 17.48
C GLN A 317 10.47 -50.48 17.60
N MET A 318 10.05 -49.79 16.55
CA MET A 318 9.82 -48.36 16.60
C MET A 318 8.34 -48.06 16.39
N VAL A 319 7.85 -47.02 17.04
CA VAL A 319 6.47 -46.51 16.89
C VAL A 319 6.52 -45.03 16.60
N LEU A 320 5.91 -44.61 15.51
CA LEU A 320 5.72 -43.23 15.14
C LEU A 320 4.34 -42.77 15.61
N VAL A 321 4.32 -41.79 16.50
CA VAL A 321 3.08 -41.16 17.00
C VAL A 321 2.99 -39.73 16.47
N ASP A 322 1.84 -39.35 15.93
CA ASP A 322 1.61 -38.02 15.43
C ASP A 322 1.36 -36.98 16.53
N LYS A 323 1.07 -35.75 16.17
CA LYS A 323 0.79 -34.68 17.13
C LYS A 323 -0.57 -34.84 17.85
N GLN A 324 -1.48 -35.59 17.32
CA GLN A 324 -2.75 -35.95 17.96
C GLN A 324 -2.66 -37.17 18.89
N GLY A 325 -1.46 -37.72 19.04
CA GLY A 325 -1.24 -38.90 19.87
C GLY A 325 -1.63 -40.22 19.20
N THR A 326 -1.87 -40.19 17.86
CA THR A 326 -2.23 -41.38 17.11
C THR A 326 -1.01 -42.17 16.70
N ASP A 327 -1.07 -43.52 16.90
CA ASP A 327 -0.08 -44.45 16.42
C ASP A 327 -0.19 -44.58 14.88
N MET A 328 0.74 -43.96 14.19
CA MET A 328 0.70 -43.84 12.73
C MET A 328 1.36 -44.99 11.99
N GLN A 329 2.52 -45.40 12.48
CA GLN A 329 3.32 -46.45 11.83
C GLN A 329 4.23 -47.15 12.82
N ARG A 330 4.35 -48.48 12.63
CA ARG A 330 5.23 -49.34 13.42
C ARG A 330 6.27 -49.98 12.56
N TYR A 331 7.53 -49.95 12.99
CA TYR A 331 8.67 -50.49 12.27
C TYR A 331 9.35 -51.60 13.09
N PRO A 332 9.27 -52.85 12.61
CA PRO A 332 9.95 -53.97 13.32
C PRO A 332 11.47 -54.03 13.03
N PHE A 333 11.93 -53.21 12.04
CA PHE A 333 13.33 -53.08 11.66
C PHE A 333 13.74 -51.62 11.60
N PRO A 334 15.04 -51.30 11.68
CA PRO A 334 15.51 -49.93 11.52
C PRO A 334 15.23 -49.42 10.10
N ILE A 335 14.97 -48.12 9.99
CA ILE A 335 14.75 -47.41 8.72
C ILE A 335 15.73 -46.26 8.59
N THR A 336 15.94 -45.78 7.37
CA THR A 336 16.77 -44.63 7.14
C THR A 336 16.04 -43.34 7.59
N ALA A 337 16.80 -42.30 7.87
CA ALA A 337 16.20 -40.99 8.18
C ALA A 337 15.34 -40.45 7.00
N ALA A 338 15.75 -40.73 5.77
CA ALA A 338 15.00 -40.32 4.57
C ALA A 338 13.61 -40.98 4.48
N GLU A 339 13.52 -42.29 4.77
CA GLU A 339 12.26 -43.04 4.82
C GLU A 339 11.33 -42.52 5.93
N LEU A 340 11.91 -42.29 7.14
CA LEU A 340 11.17 -41.70 8.25
C LEU A 340 10.60 -40.30 7.87
N PHE A 341 11.43 -39.47 7.28
CA PHE A 341 11.05 -38.12 6.89
C PHE A 341 9.98 -38.12 5.78
N ALA A 342 10.08 -38.99 4.80
CA ALA A 342 9.06 -39.15 3.75
C ALA A 342 7.71 -39.53 4.36
N THR A 343 7.69 -40.44 5.34
CA THR A 343 6.46 -40.81 6.04
C THR A 343 5.84 -39.61 6.79
N VAL A 344 6.67 -38.86 7.51
CA VAL A 344 6.21 -37.67 8.26
C VAL A 344 5.76 -36.56 7.34
N ASP A 345 6.48 -36.30 6.24
CA ASP A 345 6.15 -35.22 5.30
C ASP A 345 4.87 -35.50 4.50
N ALA A 346 4.42 -36.77 4.43
CA ALA A 346 3.15 -37.15 3.86
C ALA A 346 1.93 -36.89 4.76
N LEU A 347 2.12 -36.59 6.06
CA LEU A 347 1.04 -36.33 7.00
C LEU A 347 0.32 -35.00 6.66
N PRO A 348 -1.03 -34.95 6.82
CA PRO A 348 -1.82 -33.76 6.44
C PRO A 348 -1.35 -32.44 7.06
N LEU A 349 -1.12 -32.43 8.38
CA LEU A 349 -0.65 -31.25 9.12
C LEU A 349 0.75 -30.77 8.73
N ARG A 350 1.55 -31.64 8.12
CA ARG A 350 2.92 -31.31 7.74
C ARG A 350 2.98 -30.31 6.58
N LYS A 351 2.02 -30.31 5.69
CA LYS A 351 1.97 -29.38 4.54
C LYS A 351 1.94 -27.92 5.00
N ASP A 352 1.11 -27.63 5.99
CA ASP A 352 0.99 -26.27 6.53
C ASP A 352 2.27 -25.88 7.32
N GLU A 353 2.83 -26.82 8.07
CA GLU A 353 4.09 -26.60 8.77
C GLU A 353 5.23 -26.29 7.79
N MET A 354 5.35 -27.03 6.68
CA MET A 354 6.36 -26.78 5.65
C MET A 354 6.21 -25.41 5.01
N ALA A 355 4.98 -25.00 4.69
CA ALA A 355 4.71 -23.70 4.11
C ALA A 355 5.13 -22.56 5.06
N MET A 356 4.80 -22.65 6.34
CA MET A 356 5.21 -21.68 7.35
C MET A 356 6.72 -21.65 7.56
N GLN A 357 7.37 -22.82 7.62
CA GLN A 357 8.82 -22.94 7.78
C GLN A 357 9.59 -22.37 6.61
N GLN A 358 9.10 -22.60 5.38
CA GLN A 358 9.69 -22.04 4.17
C GLN A 358 9.56 -20.50 4.15
N ALA A 359 8.40 -19.97 4.53
CA ALA A 359 8.19 -18.53 4.64
C ALA A 359 9.10 -17.89 5.71
N ALA A 360 9.41 -18.62 6.79
CA ALA A 360 10.32 -18.20 7.87
C ALA A 360 11.81 -18.47 7.59
N GLY A 361 12.16 -19.05 6.44
CA GLY A 361 13.54 -19.40 6.09
C GLY A 361 14.13 -20.54 6.94
N GLN A 362 13.30 -21.35 7.63
CA GLN A 362 13.74 -22.47 8.46
C GLN A 362 14.01 -23.69 7.57
N THR A 363 15.26 -23.88 7.19
CA THR A 363 15.70 -25.04 6.41
C THR A 363 16.89 -25.71 7.09
N CYS A 364 17.00 -27.05 6.97
CA CYS A 364 18.22 -27.75 7.35
C CYS A 364 19.26 -27.56 6.24
N GLN A 365 20.42 -27.05 6.56
CA GLN A 365 21.56 -27.14 5.65
C GLN A 365 21.92 -28.64 5.51
N SER A 366 21.91 -29.11 4.28
CA SER A 366 22.28 -30.48 3.90
C SER A 366 23.75 -30.73 4.12
#